data_3f176943d5b205ce058d657f0d7bb901
#
_entry.id   3f176943d5b205ce058d657f0d7bb901
#
_cell.length_a   1.000
_cell.length_b   1.000
_cell.length_c   1.000
_cell.angle_alpha   90.00
_cell.angle_beta   90.00
_cell.angle_gamma   90.00
#
_symmetry.space_group_name_H-M   'P 1'
#
loop_
_entity.id
_entity.type
_entity.pdbx_description
1 polymer ?
#
loop_
_entity_poly.entity_id
_entity_poly.type
_entity_poly.pdbx_seq_one_letter_code
_entity_poly.pdbx_strand_id
1 'polypeptide(L)'
;MRRLLAQPWLWAWLAALVTWAVTAIVTGGMGAGEVLTAAFTFATFSVIVALGQMFVVTLGPGNVDLSIPATITLAGAVATKVMDTQDTMILAGLAVALLIGALVGCFNFLLILALRIPPIIATLSSSFLVQSAAIAFGRGLRIKPPPVLADFTTAQIKGVPVLAACTILFTVVMGVVLHRTVYGRWVTAIGQSIRAAHLAGVDVARTRFFTYVLSAILAGLCGYLLSGFSGGASLSMGEEYLLTSIAVVVIGGTSVAGGYANVTGLWGAALFLFLTVTMLNTYGFGAGIRYLATGLIIIAVIVAASGRRTGKA
;
A
#
# COMPACT_ATOMS: atom_id res chain seq x y z
N MET A 1 19.21 23.52 -7.69
CA MET A 1 17.76 23.71 -7.73
C MET A 1 17.07 22.96 -8.86
N ARG A 2 17.44 23.11 -10.16
CA ARG A 2 16.75 22.42 -11.28
C ARG A 2 16.73 20.88 -11.18
N ARG A 3 17.75 20.23 -10.61
CA ARG A 3 17.78 18.76 -10.42
C ARG A 3 16.82 18.27 -9.32
N LEU A 4 16.57 19.05 -8.28
CA LEU A 4 15.61 18.71 -7.21
C LEU A 4 14.17 18.84 -7.71
N LEU A 5 13.85 19.91 -8.45
CA LEU A 5 12.52 20.12 -9.04
C LEU A 5 12.15 19.08 -10.12
N ALA A 6 13.15 18.37 -10.67
CA ALA A 6 12.92 17.27 -11.60
C ALA A 6 12.55 15.94 -10.90
N GLN A 7 12.62 15.86 -9.57
CA GLN A 7 12.32 14.64 -8.83
C GLN A 7 10.80 14.50 -8.61
N PRO A 8 10.17 13.40 -9.07
CA PRO A 8 8.71 13.21 -8.95
C PRO A 8 8.21 13.22 -7.49
N TRP A 9 8.98 12.66 -6.58
CA TRP A 9 8.61 12.58 -5.15
C TRP A 9 8.45 13.94 -4.48
N LEU A 10 9.20 14.96 -4.92
CA LEU A 10 9.10 16.29 -4.34
C LEU A 10 7.70 16.89 -4.54
N TRP A 11 7.10 16.63 -5.68
CA TRP A 11 5.75 17.12 -6.00
C TRP A 11 4.68 16.50 -5.13
N ALA A 12 4.83 15.20 -4.76
CA ALA A 12 3.93 14.53 -3.84
C ALA A 12 3.98 15.17 -2.44
N TRP A 13 5.17 15.47 -1.93
CA TRP A 13 5.35 16.15 -0.65
C TRP A 13 4.86 17.59 -0.68
N LEU A 14 5.12 18.34 -1.75
CA LEU A 14 4.61 19.70 -1.91
C LEU A 14 3.08 19.71 -1.97
N ALA A 15 2.48 18.78 -2.70
CA ALA A 15 1.03 18.66 -2.76
C ALA A 15 0.43 18.36 -1.39
N ALA A 16 1.02 17.43 -0.62
CA ALA A 16 0.60 17.14 0.75
C ALA A 16 0.69 18.39 1.65
N LEU A 17 1.81 19.11 1.59
CA LEU A 17 2.03 20.33 2.37
C LEU A 17 1.00 21.43 2.02
N VAL A 18 0.77 21.66 0.72
CA VAL A 18 -0.20 22.66 0.26
C VAL A 18 -1.61 22.28 0.69
N THR A 19 -2.02 21.02 0.53
CA THR A 19 -3.35 20.57 0.94
C THR A 19 -3.54 20.72 2.45
N TRP A 20 -2.54 20.36 3.26
CA TRP A 20 -2.58 20.57 4.70
C TRP A 20 -2.68 22.06 5.07
N ALA A 21 -1.85 22.93 4.45
CA ALA A 21 -1.87 24.36 4.71
C ALA A 21 -3.21 24.99 4.34
N VAL A 22 -3.80 24.64 3.20
CA VAL A 22 -5.13 25.10 2.78
C VAL A 22 -6.19 24.66 3.79
N THR A 23 -6.15 23.39 4.23
CA THR A 23 -7.09 22.88 5.26
C THR A 23 -6.94 23.67 6.56
N ALA A 24 -5.71 23.91 7.02
CA ALA A 24 -5.43 24.66 8.24
C ALA A 24 -5.92 26.12 8.15
N ILE A 25 -5.72 26.78 7.00
CA ILE A 25 -6.21 28.17 6.78
C ILE A 25 -7.74 28.21 6.82
N VAL A 26 -8.41 27.28 6.17
CA VAL A 26 -9.89 27.21 6.11
C VAL A 26 -10.49 26.94 7.48
N THR A 27 -9.84 26.12 8.30
CA THR A 27 -10.29 25.85 9.69
C THR A 27 -9.86 26.92 10.70
N GLY A 28 -9.23 28.01 10.25
CA GLY A 28 -8.70 29.05 11.15
C GLY A 28 -7.59 28.53 12.08
N GLY A 29 -6.88 27.49 11.67
CA GLY A 29 -5.82 26.83 12.45
C GLY A 29 -6.32 25.83 13.49
N MET A 30 -7.63 25.75 13.70
CA MET A 30 -8.21 24.79 14.65
C MET A 30 -8.05 23.36 14.12
N GLY A 31 -7.51 22.46 14.97
CA GLY A 31 -7.36 21.05 14.62
C GLY A 31 -6.24 20.74 13.62
N ALA A 32 -5.38 21.70 13.24
CA ALA A 32 -4.33 21.48 12.24
C ALA A 32 -3.32 20.38 12.65
N GLY A 33 -3.03 20.28 13.94
CA GLY A 33 -2.19 19.22 14.50
C GLY A 33 -2.87 17.86 14.47
N GLU A 34 -4.13 17.79 14.86
CA GLU A 34 -4.95 16.58 14.88
C GLU A 34 -5.16 16.02 13.47
N VAL A 35 -5.39 16.91 12.48
CA VAL A 35 -5.47 16.54 11.06
C VAL A 35 -4.17 15.90 10.59
N LEU A 36 -3.02 16.46 10.99
CA LEU A 36 -1.72 15.91 10.62
C LEU A 36 -1.48 14.54 11.29
N THR A 37 -1.81 14.42 12.58
CA THR A 37 -1.74 13.14 13.32
C THR A 37 -2.62 12.08 12.67
N ALA A 38 -3.86 12.41 12.34
CA ALA A 38 -4.76 11.51 11.61
C ALA A 38 -4.21 11.14 10.24
N ALA A 39 -3.65 12.12 9.50
CA ALA A 39 -3.06 11.87 8.20
C ALA A 39 -1.91 10.85 8.28
N PHE A 40 -1.01 10.98 9.25
CA PHE A 40 0.06 10.01 9.45
C PHE A 40 -0.47 8.63 9.86
N THR A 41 -1.49 8.58 10.71
CA THR A 41 -2.12 7.32 11.14
C THR A 41 -2.67 6.53 9.95
N PHE A 42 -3.51 7.16 9.13
CA PHE A 42 -4.14 6.47 7.99
C PHE A 42 -3.17 6.27 6.81
N ALA A 43 -2.25 7.21 6.56
CA ALA A 43 -1.20 7.03 5.56
C ALA A 43 -0.33 5.81 5.84
N THR A 44 -0.14 5.44 7.10
CA THR A 44 0.64 4.26 7.51
C THR A 44 0.17 2.99 6.82
N PHE A 45 -1.12 2.69 6.87
CA PHE A 45 -1.69 1.49 6.24
C PHE A 45 -1.52 1.54 4.71
N SER A 46 -1.78 2.70 4.10
CA SER A 46 -1.60 2.91 2.68
C SER A 46 -0.14 2.73 2.24
N VAL A 47 0.83 3.19 3.04
CA VAL A 47 2.26 3.04 2.75
C VAL A 47 2.72 1.60 2.87
N ILE A 48 2.28 0.84 3.90
CA ILE A 48 2.62 -0.59 4.05
C ILE A 48 2.23 -1.35 2.78
N VAL A 49 1.01 -1.14 2.30
CA VAL A 49 0.49 -1.79 1.10
C VAL A 49 1.19 -1.29 -0.16
N ALA A 50 1.39 0.03 -0.27
CA ALA A 50 2.05 0.64 -1.41
C ALA A 50 3.52 0.21 -1.55
N LEU A 51 4.20 -0.11 -0.46
CA LEU A 51 5.55 -0.71 -0.52
C LEU A 51 5.53 -2.02 -1.30
N GLY A 52 4.62 -2.94 -0.99
CA GLY A 52 4.46 -4.20 -1.74
C GLY A 52 4.11 -3.96 -3.20
N GLN A 53 3.10 -3.15 -3.43
CA GLN A 53 2.63 -2.79 -4.77
C GLN A 53 3.72 -2.10 -5.61
N MET A 54 4.55 -1.26 -5.00
CA MET A 54 5.68 -0.60 -5.66
C MET A 54 6.67 -1.62 -6.24
N PHE A 55 7.04 -2.66 -5.48
CA PHE A 55 7.93 -3.70 -5.99
C PHE A 55 7.30 -4.46 -7.16
N VAL A 56 5.99 -4.77 -7.08
CA VAL A 56 5.26 -5.45 -8.17
C VAL A 56 5.22 -4.58 -9.43
N VAL A 57 4.84 -3.31 -9.31
CA VAL A 57 4.78 -2.36 -10.44
C VAL A 57 6.17 -2.16 -11.06
N THR A 58 7.22 -2.18 -10.26
CA THR A 58 8.60 -2.02 -10.74
C THR A 58 9.05 -3.16 -11.64
N LEU A 59 8.45 -4.35 -11.59
CA LEU A 59 8.75 -5.48 -12.49
C LEU A 59 8.40 -5.21 -13.97
N GLY A 60 7.67 -4.13 -14.26
CA GLY A 60 7.36 -3.74 -15.65
C GLY A 60 5.86 -3.71 -15.95
N PRO A 61 5.50 -3.36 -17.19
CA PRO A 61 4.11 -3.14 -17.59
C PRO A 61 3.23 -4.36 -17.31
N GLY A 62 2.01 -4.10 -16.81
CA GLY A 62 1.03 -5.15 -16.55
C GLY A 62 1.25 -5.95 -15.26
N ASN A 63 2.29 -5.62 -14.47
CA ASN A 63 2.46 -6.20 -13.14
C ASN A 63 1.78 -5.29 -12.10
N VAL A 64 0.65 -5.75 -11.60
CA VAL A 64 -0.15 -5.11 -10.54
C VAL A 64 -0.71 -6.23 -9.67
N ASP A 65 -0.69 -6.07 -8.36
CA ASP A 65 -1.31 -7.02 -7.44
C ASP A 65 -2.71 -6.52 -7.04
N LEU A 66 -3.73 -7.09 -7.68
CA LEU A 66 -5.13 -6.77 -7.40
C LEU A 66 -5.73 -7.65 -6.29
N SER A 67 -4.95 -8.60 -5.72
CA SER A 67 -5.41 -9.44 -4.61
C SER A 67 -5.25 -8.77 -3.24
N ILE A 68 -4.58 -7.63 -3.18
CA ILE A 68 -4.29 -6.87 -1.96
C ILE A 68 -5.52 -6.67 -1.06
N PRO A 69 -6.68 -6.16 -1.55
CA PRO A 69 -7.84 -5.93 -0.68
C PRO A 69 -8.37 -7.19 -0.03
N ALA A 70 -8.49 -8.25 -0.81
CA ALA A 70 -8.97 -9.53 -0.32
C ALA A 70 -8.00 -10.17 0.67
N THR A 71 -6.69 -10.02 0.44
CA THR A 71 -5.63 -10.49 1.34
C THR A 71 -5.67 -9.75 2.68
N ILE A 72 -5.84 -8.41 2.67
CA ILE A 72 -6.04 -7.59 3.88
C ILE A 72 -7.23 -8.13 4.68
N THR A 73 -8.37 -8.31 4.00
CA THR A 73 -9.63 -8.74 4.64
C THR A 73 -9.51 -10.15 5.22
N LEU A 74 -8.98 -11.11 4.46
CA LEU A 74 -8.83 -12.48 4.92
C LEU A 74 -7.83 -12.57 6.08
N ALA A 75 -6.66 -11.96 5.94
CA ALA A 75 -5.62 -11.98 6.95
C ALA A 75 -6.08 -11.33 8.26
N GLY A 76 -6.75 -10.17 8.18
CA GLY A 76 -7.33 -9.50 9.34
C GLY A 76 -8.41 -10.34 10.03
N ALA A 77 -9.32 -10.94 9.26
CA ALA A 77 -10.40 -11.77 9.80
C ALA A 77 -9.87 -13.03 10.51
N VAL A 78 -8.94 -13.76 9.87
CA VAL A 78 -8.40 -15.00 10.47
C VAL A 78 -7.48 -14.68 11.64
N ALA A 79 -6.64 -13.64 11.54
CA ALA A 79 -5.78 -13.22 12.66
C ALA A 79 -6.60 -12.83 13.89
N THR A 80 -7.67 -12.02 13.72
CA THR A 80 -8.56 -11.64 14.81
C THR A 80 -9.23 -12.85 15.46
N LYS A 81 -9.65 -13.82 14.64
CA LYS A 81 -10.23 -15.06 15.14
C LYS A 81 -9.24 -15.93 15.93
N VAL A 82 -7.97 -15.98 15.46
CA VAL A 82 -6.90 -16.73 16.16
C VAL A 82 -6.53 -16.05 17.47
N MET A 83 -6.50 -14.74 17.50
CA MET A 83 -6.18 -13.98 18.72
C MET A 83 -7.29 -14.08 19.78
N ASP A 84 -8.55 -14.15 19.36
CA ASP A 84 -9.72 -14.32 20.23
C ASP A 84 -9.67 -13.45 21.51
N THR A 85 -9.37 -12.15 21.33
CA THR A 85 -9.19 -11.14 22.39
C THR A 85 -8.01 -11.37 23.36
N GLN A 86 -7.20 -12.42 23.18
CA GLN A 86 -6.12 -12.79 24.10
C GLN A 86 -4.78 -12.14 23.71
N ASP A 87 -4.20 -11.37 24.60
CA ASP A 87 -2.88 -10.74 24.39
C ASP A 87 -1.75 -11.76 24.18
N THR A 88 -1.86 -12.95 24.77
CA THR A 88 -0.90 -14.06 24.58
C THR A 88 -0.86 -14.60 23.16
N MET A 89 -1.92 -14.38 22.36
CA MET A 89 -2.07 -14.86 21.00
C MET A 89 -1.69 -13.81 19.92
N ILE A 90 -1.21 -12.63 20.32
CA ILE A 90 -0.83 -11.54 19.39
C ILE A 90 0.20 -12.03 18.36
N LEU A 91 1.24 -12.73 18.79
CA LEU A 91 2.27 -13.27 17.89
C LEU A 91 1.73 -14.38 16.99
N ALA A 92 0.81 -15.21 17.49
CA ALA A 92 0.15 -16.23 16.69
C ALA A 92 -0.73 -15.59 15.60
N GLY A 93 -1.49 -14.53 15.93
CA GLY A 93 -2.26 -13.74 14.99
C GLY A 93 -1.40 -13.11 13.90
N LEU A 94 -0.26 -12.53 14.29
CA LEU A 94 0.70 -11.97 13.33
C LEU A 94 1.26 -13.06 12.41
N ALA A 95 1.71 -14.19 12.96
CA ALA A 95 2.26 -15.29 12.18
C ALA A 95 1.25 -15.83 11.15
N VAL A 96 0.00 -15.98 11.55
CA VAL A 96 -1.09 -16.43 10.67
C VAL A 96 -1.39 -15.39 9.59
N ALA A 97 -1.41 -14.11 9.90
CA ALA A 97 -1.62 -13.05 8.91
C ALA A 97 -0.52 -13.03 7.84
N LEU A 98 0.74 -13.15 8.25
CA LEU A 98 1.89 -13.23 7.34
C LEU A 98 1.85 -14.52 6.51
N LEU A 99 1.46 -15.64 7.11
CA LEU A 99 1.31 -16.93 6.41
C LEU A 99 0.22 -16.85 5.34
N ILE A 100 -0.94 -16.26 5.66
CA ILE A 100 -2.02 -16.04 4.67
C ILE A 100 -1.50 -15.19 3.52
N GLY A 101 -0.82 -14.08 3.81
CA GLY A 101 -0.19 -13.27 2.79
C GLY A 101 0.78 -14.07 1.92
N ALA A 102 1.66 -14.87 2.53
CA ALA A 102 2.60 -15.73 1.81
C ALA A 102 1.88 -16.75 0.91
N LEU A 103 0.84 -17.41 1.41
CA LEU A 103 0.04 -18.37 0.65
C LEU A 103 -0.67 -17.72 -0.55
N VAL A 104 -1.27 -16.54 -0.36
CA VAL A 104 -1.90 -15.78 -1.46
C VAL A 104 -0.85 -15.36 -2.50
N GLY A 105 0.31 -14.87 -2.07
CA GLY A 105 1.40 -14.51 -2.98
C GLY A 105 1.93 -15.69 -3.77
N CYS A 106 2.10 -16.85 -3.13
CA CYS A 106 2.45 -18.11 -3.80
C CYS A 106 1.38 -18.52 -4.81
N PHE A 107 0.10 -18.43 -4.44
CA PHE A 107 -1.03 -18.75 -5.31
C PHE A 107 -1.09 -17.83 -6.52
N ASN A 108 -0.94 -16.51 -6.33
CA ASN A 108 -0.86 -15.54 -7.42
C ASN A 108 0.25 -15.90 -8.42
N PHE A 109 1.44 -16.19 -7.91
CA PHE A 109 2.57 -16.54 -8.77
C PHE A 109 2.37 -17.88 -9.48
N LEU A 110 1.77 -18.86 -8.81
CA LEU A 110 1.43 -20.14 -9.44
C LEU A 110 0.48 -19.95 -10.63
N LEU A 111 -0.55 -19.11 -10.50
CA LEU A 111 -1.47 -18.78 -11.61
C LEU A 111 -0.71 -18.13 -12.78
N ILE A 112 0.20 -17.20 -12.48
CA ILE A 112 1.01 -16.51 -13.48
C ILE A 112 1.97 -17.47 -14.19
N LEU A 113 2.62 -18.35 -13.43
CA LEU A 113 3.64 -19.27 -13.97
C LEU A 113 3.01 -20.48 -14.68
N ALA A 114 2.10 -21.20 -14.01
CA ALA A 114 1.54 -22.47 -14.49
C ALA A 114 0.52 -22.24 -15.60
N LEU A 115 -0.35 -21.24 -15.45
CA LEU A 115 -1.40 -20.95 -16.43
C LEU A 115 -0.99 -19.87 -17.45
N ARG A 116 0.19 -19.25 -17.27
CA ARG A 116 0.71 -18.18 -18.14
C ARG A 116 -0.29 -17.02 -18.33
N ILE A 117 -1.10 -16.79 -17.31
CA ILE A 117 -2.10 -15.71 -17.31
C ILE A 117 -1.40 -14.36 -17.06
N PRO A 118 -1.78 -13.28 -17.75
CA PRO A 118 -1.29 -11.95 -17.42
C PRO A 118 -1.49 -11.62 -15.93
N PRO A 119 -0.52 -11.01 -15.25
CA PRO A 119 -0.55 -10.80 -13.79
C PRO A 119 -1.81 -10.11 -13.29
N ILE A 120 -2.30 -9.08 -13.99
CA ILE A 120 -3.52 -8.37 -13.63
C ILE A 120 -4.72 -9.34 -13.55
N ILE A 121 -4.88 -10.21 -14.54
CA ILE A 121 -6.00 -11.18 -14.59
C ILE A 121 -5.83 -12.24 -13.49
N ALA A 122 -4.60 -12.73 -13.30
CA ALA A 122 -4.30 -13.74 -12.29
C ALA A 122 -4.60 -13.23 -10.87
N THR A 123 -4.11 -12.02 -10.53
CA THR A 123 -4.31 -11.44 -9.19
C THR A 123 -5.75 -11.00 -8.96
N LEU A 124 -6.46 -10.55 -10.01
CA LEU A 124 -7.88 -10.24 -9.91
C LEU A 124 -8.72 -11.51 -9.67
N SER A 125 -8.46 -12.59 -10.41
CA SER A 125 -9.13 -13.88 -10.21
C SER A 125 -8.86 -14.46 -8.83
N SER A 126 -7.61 -14.39 -8.38
CA SER A 126 -7.20 -14.74 -7.01
C SER A 126 -7.95 -13.90 -5.97
N SER A 127 -8.11 -12.60 -6.21
CA SER A 127 -8.84 -11.70 -5.33
C SER A 127 -10.27 -12.19 -5.04
N PHE A 128 -11.00 -12.65 -6.05
CA PHE A 128 -12.35 -13.17 -5.87
C PHE A 128 -12.38 -14.45 -5.02
N LEU A 129 -11.42 -15.35 -5.20
CA LEU A 129 -11.32 -16.58 -4.40
C LEU A 129 -10.96 -16.26 -2.94
N VAL A 130 -9.98 -15.37 -2.75
CA VAL A 130 -9.54 -14.94 -1.41
C VAL A 130 -10.66 -14.16 -0.69
N GLN A 131 -11.40 -13.31 -1.41
CA GLN A 131 -12.55 -12.60 -0.86
C GLN A 131 -13.69 -13.57 -0.47
N SER A 132 -13.95 -14.60 -1.27
CA SER A 132 -14.90 -15.65 -0.92
C SER A 132 -14.50 -16.38 0.36
N ALA A 133 -13.21 -16.69 0.51
CA ALA A 133 -12.67 -17.24 1.76
C ALA A 133 -12.83 -16.26 2.93
N ALA A 134 -12.55 -14.97 2.72
CA ALA A 134 -12.73 -13.94 3.75
C ALA A 134 -14.19 -13.86 4.22
N ILE A 135 -15.15 -13.94 3.30
CA ILE A 135 -16.59 -13.97 3.62
C ILE A 135 -16.92 -15.25 4.42
N ALA A 136 -16.43 -16.41 3.99
CA ALA A 136 -16.70 -17.67 4.67
C ALA A 136 -16.18 -17.69 6.11
N PHE A 137 -14.97 -17.17 6.33
CA PHE A 137 -14.34 -17.12 7.66
C PHE A 137 -14.78 -15.92 8.50
N GLY A 138 -15.07 -14.78 7.87
CA GLY A 138 -15.36 -13.51 8.54
C GLY A 138 -16.85 -13.24 8.80
N ARG A 139 -17.76 -14.06 8.24
CA ARG A 139 -19.19 -13.85 8.41
C ARG A 139 -19.60 -14.03 9.88
N GLY A 140 -20.19 -12.99 10.45
CA GLY A 140 -20.65 -12.98 11.84
C GLY A 140 -19.54 -12.75 12.88
N LEU A 141 -18.29 -12.52 12.47
CA LEU A 141 -17.22 -12.19 13.41
C LEU A 141 -17.49 -10.80 14.05
N ARG A 142 -17.62 -10.83 15.38
CA ARG A 142 -17.70 -9.64 16.24
C ARG A 142 -16.62 -9.70 17.32
N ILE A 143 -15.47 -10.27 16.96
CA ILE A 143 -14.35 -10.46 17.89
C ILE A 143 -13.54 -9.16 17.91
N LYS A 144 -13.33 -8.62 19.09
CA LYS A 144 -12.45 -7.46 19.29
C LYS A 144 -10.99 -7.90 19.23
N PRO A 145 -10.07 -7.05 18.76
CA PRO A 145 -8.66 -7.36 18.86
C PRO A 145 -8.21 -7.39 20.32
N PRO A 146 -7.08 -8.05 20.64
CA PRO A 146 -6.46 -7.98 21.96
C PRO A 146 -6.19 -6.52 22.37
N PRO A 147 -6.38 -6.14 23.63
CA PRO A 147 -6.15 -4.78 24.11
C PRO A 147 -4.77 -4.23 23.79
N VAL A 148 -3.71 -5.00 24.00
CA VAL A 148 -2.33 -4.58 23.72
C VAL A 148 -2.13 -4.27 22.22
N LEU A 149 -2.77 -5.02 21.31
CA LEU A 149 -2.69 -4.72 19.87
C LEU A 149 -3.46 -3.44 19.53
N ALA A 150 -4.66 -3.27 20.08
CA ALA A 150 -5.47 -2.06 19.88
C ALA A 150 -4.74 -0.82 20.41
N ASP A 151 -4.17 -0.90 21.60
CA ASP A 151 -3.39 0.17 22.21
C ASP A 151 -2.15 0.50 21.36
N PHE A 152 -1.40 -0.49 20.89
CA PHE A 152 -0.23 -0.28 20.04
C PHE A 152 -0.57 0.43 18.73
N THR A 153 -1.66 0.01 18.07
CA THR A 153 -2.03 0.57 16.76
C THR A 153 -2.62 1.97 16.84
N THR A 154 -3.14 2.36 18.02
CA THR A 154 -3.73 3.69 18.28
C THR A 154 -2.81 4.59 19.10
N ALA A 155 -1.71 4.07 19.66
CA ALA A 155 -0.78 4.79 20.51
C ALA A 155 -0.18 6.02 19.82
N GLN A 156 -0.08 7.10 20.60
CA GLN A 156 0.57 8.36 20.19
C GLN A 156 1.55 8.82 21.25
N ILE A 157 2.73 9.27 20.84
CA ILE A 157 3.74 9.90 21.70
C ILE A 157 3.87 11.36 21.26
N LYS A 158 3.44 12.29 22.10
CA LYS A 158 3.44 13.74 21.80
C LYS A 158 2.76 14.09 20.47
N GLY A 159 1.63 13.42 20.15
CA GLY A 159 0.88 13.64 18.91
C GLY A 159 1.45 12.89 17.68
N VAL A 160 2.55 12.16 17.82
CA VAL A 160 3.09 11.33 16.73
C VAL A 160 2.58 9.89 16.89
N PRO A 161 1.87 9.32 15.89
CA PRO A 161 1.43 7.93 15.95
C PRO A 161 2.62 6.97 15.97
N VAL A 162 2.67 6.07 16.96
CA VAL A 162 3.76 5.10 17.12
C VAL A 162 3.86 4.20 15.89
N LEU A 163 2.73 3.75 15.39
CA LEU A 163 2.68 2.90 14.20
C LEU A 163 3.25 3.61 12.95
N ALA A 164 3.01 4.92 12.81
CA ALA A 164 3.60 5.71 11.73
C ALA A 164 5.12 5.79 11.84
N ALA A 165 5.66 6.00 13.04
CA ALA A 165 7.09 6.02 13.28
C ALA A 165 7.74 4.66 12.94
N CYS A 166 7.12 3.54 13.37
CA CYS A 166 7.57 2.19 13.01
C CYS A 166 7.53 1.97 11.49
N THR A 167 6.48 2.44 10.81
CA THR A 167 6.33 2.28 9.35
C THR A 167 7.31 3.17 8.58
N ILE A 168 7.65 4.35 9.08
CA ILE A 168 8.72 5.19 8.50
C ILE A 168 10.06 4.42 8.56
N LEU A 169 10.41 3.85 9.71
CA LEU A 169 11.62 3.04 9.84
C LEU A 169 11.58 1.83 8.89
N PHE A 170 10.46 1.15 8.81
CA PHE A 170 10.25 0.04 7.87
C PHE A 170 10.40 0.49 6.41
N THR A 171 9.88 1.67 6.05
CA THR A 171 10.05 2.26 4.72
C THR A 171 11.52 2.51 4.38
N VAL A 172 12.32 2.98 5.35
CA VAL A 172 13.78 3.14 5.18
C VAL A 172 14.44 1.79 4.91
N VAL A 173 14.09 0.76 5.68
CA VAL A 173 14.60 -0.62 5.47
C VAL A 173 14.25 -1.11 4.07
N MET A 174 13.00 -0.94 3.63
CA MET A 174 12.58 -1.34 2.29
C MET A 174 13.27 -0.52 1.18
N GLY A 175 13.60 0.74 1.45
CA GLY A 175 14.45 1.56 0.58
C GLY A 175 15.88 0.99 0.45
N VAL A 176 16.46 0.53 1.55
CA VAL A 176 17.76 -0.18 1.54
C VAL A 176 17.64 -1.49 0.76
N VAL A 177 16.58 -2.27 0.97
CA VAL A 177 16.31 -3.49 0.21
C VAL A 177 16.28 -3.21 -1.29
N LEU A 178 15.55 -2.17 -1.71
CA LEU A 178 15.44 -1.81 -3.11
C LEU A 178 16.77 -1.36 -3.73
N HIS A 179 17.52 -0.46 -3.06
CA HIS A 179 18.66 0.21 -3.65
C HIS A 179 20.01 -0.48 -3.38
N ARG A 180 20.13 -1.25 -2.30
CA ARG A 180 21.41 -1.81 -1.82
C ARG A 180 21.50 -3.33 -1.96
N THR A 181 20.37 -4.06 -2.05
CA THR A 181 20.41 -5.53 -2.18
C THR A 181 20.47 -5.99 -3.63
N VAL A 182 20.89 -7.24 -3.82
CA VAL A 182 20.87 -7.92 -5.12
C VAL A 182 19.43 -8.06 -5.62
N TYR A 183 18.51 -8.41 -4.73
CA TYR A 183 17.09 -8.56 -5.05
C TYR A 183 16.48 -7.26 -5.63
N GLY A 184 16.69 -6.11 -4.99
CA GLY A 184 16.14 -4.84 -5.47
C GLY A 184 16.72 -4.44 -6.84
N ARG A 185 18.02 -4.70 -7.08
CA ARG A 185 18.64 -4.49 -8.39
C ARG A 185 18.04 -5.42 -9.46
N TRP A 186 17.74 -6.69 -9.13
CA TRP A 186 17.09 -7.62 -10.06
C TRP A 186 15.67 -7.19 -10.41
N VAL A 187 14.88 -6.76 -9.43
CA VAL A 187 13.53 -6.20 -9.66
C VAL A 187 13.59 -5.03 -10.63
N THR A 188 14.51 -4.09 -10.41
CA THR A 188 14.70 -2.91 -11.28
C THR A 188 15.17 -3.31 -12.68
N ALA A 189 16.12 -4.24 -12.80
CA ALA A 189 16.64 -4.73 -14.07
C ALA A 189 15.56 -5.43 -14.89
N ILE A 190 14.76 -6.31 -14.28
CA ILE A 190 13.62 -6.99 -14.92
C ILE A 190 12.64 -5.96 -15.48
N GLY A 191 12.33 -4.91 -14.70
CA GLY A 191 11.41 -3.86 -15.13
C GLY A 191 11.94 -3.01 -16.29
N GLN A 192 13.27 -2.86 -16.42
CA GLN A 192 13.87 -2.17 -17.57
C GLN A 192 13.83 -3.02 -18.85
N SER A 193 14.21 -4.29 -18.75
CA SER A 193 14.13 -5.25 -19.85
C SER A 193 14.27 -6.67 -19.32
N ILE A 194 13.20 -7.46 -19.40
CA ILE A 194 13.18 -8.86 -18.99
C ILE A 194 14.26 -9.65 -19.77
N ARG A 195 14.39 -9.38 -21.09
CA ARG A 195 15.34 -10.09 -21.95
C ARG A 195 16.79 -9.76 -21.58
N ALA A 196 17.10 -8.48 -21.34
CA ALA A 196 18.44 -8.08 -20.94
C ALA A 196 18.80 -8.60 -19.54
N ALA A 197 17.87 -8.55 -18.59
CA ALA A 197 18.05 -9.10 -17.25
C ALA A 197 18.34 -10.59 -17.28
N HIS A 198 17.59 -11.37 -18.08
CA HIS A 198 17.81 -12.81 -18.26
C HIS A 198 19.19 -13.12 -18.85
N LEU A 199 19.60 -12.37 -19.88
CA LEU A 199 20.94 -12.52 -20.50
C LEU A 199 22.07 -12.14 -19.54
N ALA A 200 21.80 -11.26 -18.57
CA ALA A 200 22.74 -10.90 -17.51
C ALA A 200 22.74 -11.89 -16.33
N GLY A 201 22.05 -13.05 -16.45
CA GLY A 201 22.02 -14.09 -15.43
C GLY A 201 21.01 -13.87 -14.29
N VAL A 202 20.07 -12.95 -14.44
CA VAL A 202 19.02 -12.74 -13.43
C VAL A 202 17.97 -13.86 -13.54
N ASP A 203 17.71 -14.54 -12.42
CA ASP A 203 16.59 -15.47 -12.33
C ASP A 203 15.27 -14.71 -12.23
N VAL A 204 14.66 -14.48 -13.40
CA VAL A 204 13.43 -13.70 -13.54
C VAL A 204 12.25 -14.36 -12.80
N ALA A 205 12.12 -15.69 -12.90
CA ALA A 205 11.01 -16.41 -12.29
C ALA A 205 11.07 -16.32 -10.77
N ARG A 206 12.24 -16.58 -10.19
CA ARG A 206 12.47 -16.52 -8.74
C ARG A 206 12.30 -15.10 -8.19
N THR A 207 12.78 -14.09 -8.91
CA THR A 207 12.64 -12.68 -8.50
C THR A 207 11.18 -12.27 -8.49
N ARG A 208 10.42 -12.62 -9.53
CA ARG A 208 8.97 -12.35 -9.60
C ARG A 208 8.22 -13.07 -8.49
N PHE A 209 8.55 -14.33 -8.20
CA PHE A 209 7.96 -15.09 -7.10
C PHE A 209 8.08 -14.34 -5.77
N PHE A 210 9.30 -13.99 -5.37
CA PHE A 210 9.51 -13.25 -4.12
C PHE A 210 8.83 -11.89 -4.10
N THR A 211 8.66 -11.24 -5.24
CA THR A 211 8.00 -9.93 -5.32
C THR A 211 6.49 -10.05 -5.07
N TYR A 212 5.81 -11.03 -5.65
CA TYR A 212 4.39 -11.25 -5.38
C TYR A 212 4.14 -11.75 -3.96
N VAL A 213 5.01 -12.61 -3.45
CA VAL A 213 4.95 -13.08 -2.04
C VAL A 213 5.15 -11.91 -1.07
N LEU A 214 6.14 -11.04 -1.32
CA LEU A 214 6.39 -9.85 -0.51
C LEU A 214 5.17 -8.91 -0.50
N SER A 215 4.57 -8.63 -1.67
CA SER A 215 3.37 -7.80 -1.78
C SER A 215 2.23 -8.33 -0.93
N ALA A 216 1.93 -9.61 -1.07
CA ALA A 216 0.84 -10.23 -0.35
C ALA A 216 1.12 -10.38 1.16
N ILE A 217 2.37 -10.60 1.59
CA ILE A 217 2.76 -10.58 3.01
C ILE A 217 2.52 -9.19 3.61
N LEU A 218 2.88 -8.11 2.89
CA LEU A 218 2.63 -6.76 3.36
C LEU A 218 1.14 -6.42 3.40
N ALA A 219 0.34 -6.95 2.49
CA ALA A 219 -1.11 -6.87 2.57
C ALA A 219 -1.66 -7.62 3.80
N GLY A 220 -1.14 -8.82 4.10
CA GLY A 220 -1.48 -9.58 5.30
C GLY A 220 -1.11 -8.82 6.59
N LEU A 221 0.09 -8.25 6.65
CA LEU A 221 0.53 -7.40 7.75
C LEU A 221 -0.40 -6.18 7.94
N CYS A 222 -0.77 -5.52 6.84
CA CYS A 222 -1.72 -4.41 6.87
C CYS A 222 -3.07 -4.85 7.44
N GLY A 223 -3.60 -6.01 7.03
CA GLY A 223 -4.86 -6.54 7.53
C GLY A 223 -4.83 -6.83 9.05
N TYR A 224 -3.73 -7.41 9.54
CA TYR A 224 -3.51 -7.62 10.96
C TYR A 224 -3.49 -6.30 11.76
N LEU A 225 -2.69 -5.34 11.33
CA LEU A 225 -2.58 -4.03 12.01
C LEU A 225 -3.89 -3.23 11.92
N LEU A 226 -4.55 -3.28 10.76
CA LEU A 226 -5.81 -2.57 10.54
C LEU A 226 -6.94 -3.17 11.38
N SER A 227 -6.98 -4.49 11.61
CA SER A 227 -7.94 -5.11 12.51
C SER A 227 -7.74 -4.67 13.97
N GLY A 228 -6.49 -4.48 14.40
CA GLY A 228 -6.16 -3.88 15.69
C GLY A 228 -6.66 -2.45 15.81
N PHE A 229 -6.38 -1.64 14.80
CA PHE A 229 -6.74 -0.22 14.76
C PHE A 229 -8.26 0.02 14.69
N SER A 230 -8.98 -0.76 13.89
CA SER A 230 -10.42 -0.59 13.65
C SER A 230 -11.31 -1.24 14.71
N GLY A 231 -10.72 -1.84 15.75
CA GLY A 231 -11.47 -2.54 16.81
C GLY A 231 -12.06 -3.88 16.36
N GLY A 232 -11.51 -4.49 15.31
CA GLY A 232 -11.88 -5.79 14.76
C GLY A 232 -11.83 -5.84 13.24
N ALA A 233 -11.99 -7.03 12.67
CA ALA A 233 -12.01 -7.21 11.23
C ALA A 233 -13.40 -6.98 10.65
N SER A 234 -13.48 -6.33 9.48
CA SER A 234 -14.69 -6.19 8.67
C SER A 234 -14.48 -6.76 7.27
N LEU A 235 -15.56 -7.20 6.60
CA LEU A 235 -15.49 -7.82 5.28
C LEU A 235 -15.09 -6.86 4.15
N SER A 236 -15.20 -5.55 4.38
CA SER A 236 -14.87 -4.49 3.42
C SER A 236 -13.61 -3.71 3.77
N MET A 237 -12.89 -4.08 4.84
CA MET A 237 -11.75 -3.29 5.36
C MET A 237 -10.61 -3.12 4.36
N GLY A 238 -10.47 -4.03 3.39
CA GLY A 238 -9.43 -3.96 2.36
C GLY A 238 -9.81 -3.15 1.11
N GLU A 239 -11.11 -2.88 0.87
CA GLU A 239 -11.60 -2.34 -0.40
C GLU A 239 -10.96 -0.99 -0.79
N GLU A 240 -10.78 -0.10 0.16
CA GLU A 240 -10.19 1.22 -0.07
C GLU A 240 -8.72 1.16 -0.53
N TYR A 241 -8.03 0.07 -0.22
CA TYR A 241 -6.60 -0.07 -0.52
C TYR A 241 -6.30 -0.52 -1.95
N LEU A 242 -7.31 -0.93 -2.74
CA LEU A 242 -7.10 -1.32 -4.13
C LEU A 242 -6.56 -0.16 -4.97
N LEU A 243 -7.38 0.88 -5.09
CA LEU A 243 -7.02 2.04 -5.90
C LEU A 243 -5.99 2.92 -5.19
N THR A 244 -6.08 3.03 -3.86
CA THR A 244 -5.16 3.84 -3.06
C THR A 244 -3.73 3.33 -3.15
N SER A 245 -3.48 2.02 -3.12
CA SER A 245 -2.13 1.47 -3.26
C SER A 245 -1.49 1.81 -4.59
N ILE A 246 -2.25 1.67 -5.69
CA ILE A 246 -1.79 2.02 -7.04
C ILE A 246 -1.54 3.54 -7.15
N ALA A 247 -2.48 4.34 -6.65
CA ALA A 247 -2.38 5.79 -6.68
C ALA A 247 -1.15 6.29 -5.89
N VAL A 248 -0.93 5.78 -4.69
CA VAL A 248 0.24 6.13 -3.87
C VAL A 248 1.54 5.80 -4.59
N VAL A 249 1.63 4.65 -5.24
CA VAL A 249 2.81 4.22 -5.99
C VAL A 249 3.08 5.16 -7.18
N VAL A 250 2.05 5.50 -7.94
CA VAL A 250 2.17 6.35 -9.15
C VAL A 250 2.45 7.81 -8.78
N ILE A 251 1.67 8.38 -7.84
CA ILE A 251 1.86 9.75 -7.35
C ILE A 251 3.23 9.89 -6.68
N GLY A 252 3.67 8.85 -5.95
CA GLY A 252 4.99 8.79 -5.33
C GLY A 252 6.15 8.77 -6.33
N GLY A 253 5.88 8.63 -7.63
CA GLY A 253 6.87 8.73 -8.70
C GLY A 253 7.49 7.41 -9.13
N THR A 254 6.91 6.27 -8.77
CA THR A 254 7.28 4.96 -9.32
C THR A 254 6.77 4.84 -10.76
N SER A 255 7.58 4.27 -11.63
CA SER A 255 7.26 4.14 -13.05
C SER A 255 6.30 2.98 -13.32
N VAL A 256 5.12 3.26 -13.85
CA VAL A 256 4.15 2.24 -14.32
C VAL A 256 4.71 1.38 -15.45
N ALA A 257 5.65 1.91 -16.25
CA ALA A 257 6.36 1.10 -17.25
C ALA A 257 7.45 0.21 -16.66
N GLY A 258 7.64 0.24 -15.34
CA GLY A 258 8.65 -0.53 -14.61
C GLY A 258 10.05 0.08 -14.64
N GLY A 259 10.98 -0.62 -14.02
CA GLY A 259 12.41 -0.32 -14.02
C GLY A 259 12.86 0.88 -13.20
N TYR A 260 11.94 1.58 -12.55
CA TYR A 260 12.23 2.68 -11.63
C TYR A 260 11.20 2.74 -10.50
N ALA A 261 11.67 2.76 -9.28
CA ALA A 261 10.84 2.87 -8.08
C ALA A 261 11.31 4.02 -7.18
N ASN A 262 10.37 4.63 -6.48
CA ASN A 262 10.64 5.72 -5.57
C ASN A 262 9.96 5.51 -4.21
N VAL A 263 10.75 5.06 -3.23
CA VAL A 263 10.26 4.76 -1.88
C VAL A 263 9.89 6.04 -1.12
N THR A 264 10.67 7.12 -1.26
CA THR A 264 10.47 8.36 -0.50
C THR A 264 9.19 9.09 -0.87
N GLY A 265 8.73 8.91 -2.11
CA GLY A 265 7.49 9.51 -2.59
C GLY A 265 6.22 8.88 -2.04
N LEU A 266 6.28 7.63 -1.55
CA LEU A 266 5.09 6.92 -1.06
C LEU A 266 4.41 7.65 0.10
N TRP A 267 5.20 8.13 1.08
CA TRP A 267 4.66 8.90 2.20
C TRP A 267 4.01 10.22 1.75
N GLY A 268 4.70 10.98 0.88
CA GLY A 268 4.12 12.23 0.35
C GLY A 268 2.81 11.99 -0.38
N ALA A 269 2.74 10.92 -1.18
CA ALA A 269 1.54 10.55 -1.93
C ALA A 269 0.40 10.08 -1.02
N ALA A 270 0.68 9.25 -0.03
CA ALA A 270 -0.32 8.76 0.93
C ALA A 270 -0.89 9.90 1.77
N LEU A 271 -0.02 10.78 2.28
CA LEU A 271 -0.43 11.98 3.02
C LEU A 271 -1.27 12.90 2.14
N PHE A 272 -0.86 13.15 0.89
CA PHE A 272 -1.61 13.99 -0.05
C PHE A 272 -3.03 13.47 -0.27
N LEU A 273 -3.19 12.17 -0.56
CA LEU A 273 -4.50 11.57 -0.79
C LEU A 273 -5.40 11.67 0.45
N PHE A 274 -4.86 11.33 1.63
CA PHE A 274 -5.63 11.41 2.86
C PHE A 274 -6.03 12.87 3.19
N LEU A 275 -5.09 13.81 3.11
CA LEU A 275 -5.35 15.22 3.37
C LEU A 275 -6.36 15.80 2.39
N THR A 276 -6.35 15.37 1.13
CA THR A 276 -7.36 15.78 0.13
C THR A 276 -8.76 15.32 0.53
N VAL A 277 -8.92 14.08 0.95
CA VAL A 277 -10.21 13.55 1.44
C VAL A 277 -10.65 14.30 2.69
N THR A 278 -9.74 14.56 3.61
CA THR A 278 -10.02 15.31 4.84
C THR A 278 -10.43 16.76 4.53
N MET A 279 -9.74 17.43 3.62
CA MET A 279 -10.11 18.76 3.16
C MET A 279 -11.52 18.80 2.58
N LEU A 280 -11.88 17.87 1.72
CA LEU A 280 -13.22 17.76 1.15
C LEU A 280 -14.29 17.49 2.22
N ASN A 281 -13.96 16.72 3.26
CA ASN A 281 -14.83 16.52 4.43
C ASN A 281 -15.07 17.83 5.19
N THR A 282 -14.02 18.61 5.38
CA THR A 282 -14.09 19.91 6.08
C THR A 282 -15.00 20.91 5.34
N TYR A 283 -15.02 20.84 4.01
CA TYR A 283 -15.97 21.63 3.19
C TYR A 283 -17.39 21.05 3.16
N GLY A 284 -17.67 19.96 3.88
CA GLY A 284 -19.00 19.33 3.93
C GLY A 284 -19.40 18.58 2.66
N PHE A 285 -18.46 18.26 1.78
CA PHE A 285 -18.75 17.48 0.58
C PHE A 285 -19.11 16.02 0.92
N GLY A 286 -20.21 15.54 0.34
CA GLY A 286 -20.67 14.17 0.51
C GLY A 286 -19.69 13.12 -0.10
N ALA A 287 -19.88 11.85 0.28
CA ALA A 287 -19.00 10.75 -0.14
C ALA A 287 -18.85 10.65 -1.67
N GLY A 288 -19.92 10.87 -2.44
CA GLY A 288 -19.87 10.82 -3.91
C GLY A 288 -18.90 11.85 -4.52
N ILE A 289 -18.89 13.09 -4.02
CA ILE A 289 -17.97 14.13 -4.51
C ILE A 289 -16.52 13.79 -4.14
N ARG A 290 -16.30 13.19 -2.97
CA ARG A 290 -14.96 12.74 -2.56
C ARG A 290 -14.42 11.65 -3.47
N TYR A 291 -15.23 10.64 -3.81
CA TYR A 291 -14.84 9.59 -4.76
C TYR A 291 -14.56 10.15 -6.15
N LEU A 292 -15.39 11.08 -6.63
CA LEU A 292 -15.16 11.76 -7.91
C LEU A 292 -13.85 12.55 -7.90
N ALA A 293 -13.61 13.35 -6.87
CA ALA A 293 -12.39 14.15 -6.75
C ALA A 293 -11.14 13.26 -6.68
N THR A 294 -11.17 12.20 -5.86
CA THR A 294 -10.04 11.25 -5.74
C THR A 294 -9.79 10.55 -7.09
N GLY A 295 -10.84 10.10 -7.77
CA GLY A 295 -10.72 9.48 -9.10
C GLY A 295 -10.12 10.43 -10.14
N LEU A 296 -10.58 11.68 -10.18
CA LEU A 296 -10.04 12.71 -11.10
C LEU A 296 -8.57 13.04 -10.80
N ILE A 297 -8.19 13.11 -9.52
CA ILE A 297 -6.79 13.33 -9.12
C ILE A 297 -5.92 12.18 -9.61
N ILE A 298 -6.36 10.94 -9.42
CA ILE A 298 -5.61 9.75 -9.88
C ILE A 298 -5.43 9.81 -11.40
N ILE A 299 -6.49 10.08 -12.15
CA ILE A 299 -6.43 10.19 -13.62
C ILE A 299 -5.48 11.31 -14.03
N ALA A 300 -5.60 12.50 -13.45
CA ALA A 300 -4.76 13.64 -13.77
C ALA A 300 -3.28 13.34 -13.53
N VAL A 301 -2.94 12.68 -12.43
CA VAL A 301 -1.57 12.31 -12.11
C VAL A 301 -1.04 11.23 -13.08
N ILE A 302 -1.84 10.22 -13.43
CA ILE A 302 -1.43 9.20 -14.41
C ILE A 302 -1.16 9.82 -15.77
N VAL A 303 -2.02 10.73 -16.25
CA VAL A 303 -1.85 11.46 -17.51
C VAL A 303 -0.60 12.32 -17.46
N ALA A 304 -0.38 13.09 -16.40
CA ALA A 304 0.82 13.90 -16.22
C ALA A 304 2.11 13.06 -16.15
N ALA A 305 2.06 11.89 -15.53
CA ALA A 305 3.19 10.96 -15.46
C ALA A 305 3.51 10.33 -16.82
N SER A 306 2.49 10.06 -17.65
CA SER A 306 2.64 9.49 -19.00
C SER A 306 3.22 10.49 -19.99
N GLY A 307 2.82 11.78 -19.94
CA GLY A 307 3.23 12.81 -20.88
C GLY A 307 4.72 13.20 -20.79
N ARG A 308 5.39 12.94 -19.67
CA ARG A 308 6.82 13.25 -19.51
C ARG A 308 7.76 12.31 -20.28
N ARG A 309 7.28 11.25 -20.90
CA ARG A 309 8.08 10.26 -21.65
C ARG A 309 8.16 10.49 -23.15
N THR A 310 7.23 11.23 -23.75
CA THR A 310 7.22 11.53 -25.19
C THR A 310 8.19 12.62 -25.60
N GLY A 311 8.90 13.27 -24.68
CA GLY A 311 9.84 14.36 -24.94
C GLY A 311 11.33 13.97 -24.99
N LYS A 312 11.68 12.67 -25.00
CA LYS A 312 13.05 12.16 -25.14
C LYS A 312 13.06 10.95 -26.07
N ALA A 313 12.70 11.13 -27.31
CA ALA A 313 13.03 10.29 -28.44
C ALA A 313 13.94 11.07 -29.38
#